data_9de26cb8fd04be40743e9be76f94b9ac
#
_entry.id   9de26cb8fd04be40743e9be76f94b9ac
#
_cell.length_a   1.000
_cell.length_b   1.000
_cell.length_c   1.000
_cell.angle_alpha   90.00
_cell.angle_beta   90.00
_cell.angle_gamma   90.00
#
_symmetry.space_group_name_H-M   'P 1'
#
loop_
_entity.id
_entity.type
_entity.pdbx_description
1 polymer ?
#
loop_
_entity_poly.entity_id
_entity_poly.type
_entity_poly.pdbx_seq_one_letter_code
_entity_poly.pdbx_strand_id
1 'polypeptide(L)'
;MAQLSQQTEAFRQLVERAQGQSQMLAQQASQAATNAQAAAQQRDSAKQAQENSEAQAQLARQQAAAEQQRANQATHQAEEYRQQREAELAQLQQALSQIAETRRTAMGLVMTLDSKSVRFDFDKAYVKPEYRDVLNRIAGILMTLKGYTISVYGYTDDIGTQAYNLQLSQRRAEAVRDFLVQAGISPTIMTTKGFGKSDPRVPGNSEQARAANRRVEIGIVDSRLLTNGELAAPE
;
A
#
# COMPACT_ATOMS: atom_id res chain seq x y z
N MET A 1 -67.11 39.36 -84.08
CA MET A 1 -67.27 38.16 -83.25
C MET A 1 -65.91 37.39 -83.05
N ALA A 2 -65.09 37.14 -84.06
CA ALA A 2 -63.84 36.40 -83.96
C ALA A 2 -62.74 37.13 -83.10
N GLN A 3 -62.64 38.46 -83.11
CA GLN A 3 -61.67 39.22 -82.34
C GLN A 3 -61.94 39.18 -80.81
N LEU A 4 -63.23 39.16 -80.42
CA LEU A 4 -63.58 39.09 -78.99
C LEU A 4 -63.31 37.73 -78.41
N SER A 5 -63.44 36.62 -79.15
CA SER A 5 -63.13 35.28 -78.71
C SER A 5 -61.61 35.05 -78.56
N GLN A 6 -60.78 35.64 -79.42
CA GLN A 6 -59.29 35.58 -79.24
C GLN A 6 -58.80 36.39 -78.05
N GLN A 7 -59.43 37.54 -77.74
CA GLN A 7 -59.05 38.29 -76.51
C GLN A 7 -59.43 37.56 -75.21
N THR A 8 -60.59 36.90 -75.19
CA THR A 8 -61.02 36.09 -74.04
C THR A 8 -60.15 34.90 -73.83
N GLU A 9 -59.69 34.24 -74.89
CA GLU A 9 -58.77 33.09 -74.79
C GLU A 9 -57.36 33.51 -74.28
N ALA A 10 -56.85 34.65 -74.83
CA ALA A 10 -55.57 35.21 -74.36
C ALA A 10 -55.61 35.60 -72.86
N PHE A 11 -56.74 36.18 -72.43
CA PHE A 11 -56.94 36.55 -71.03
C PHE A 11 -57.06 35.33 -70.14
N ARG A 12 -57.71 34.23 -70.59
CA ARG A 12 -57.79 32.98 -69.88
C ARG A 12 -56.41 32.35 -69.68
N GLN A 13 -55.61 32.30 -70.74
CA GLN A 13 -54.24 31.81 -70.67
C GLN A 13 -53.34 32.64 -69.71
N LEU A 14 -53.57 33.96 -69.67
CA LEU A 14 -52.83 34.82 -68.77
C LEU A 14 -53.21 34.57 -67.30
N VAL A 15 -54.51 34.38 -67.03
CA VAL A 15 -55.02 34.04 -65.68
C VAL A 15 -54.50 32.66 -65.23
N GLU A 16 -54.51 31.63 -66.10
CA GLU A 16 -54.00 30.33 -65.81
C GLU A 16 -52.48 30.37 -65.53
N ARG A 17 -51.70 31.17 -66.31
CA ARG A 17 -50.26 31.35 -66.02
C ARG A 17 -50.02 32.08 -64.70
N ALA A 18 -50.80 33.09 -64.39
CA ALA A 18 -50.71 33.84 -63.14
C ALA A 18 -51.06 32.95 -61.94
N GLN A 19 -52.10 32.11 -62.06
CA GLN A 19 -52.47 31.15 -61.05
C GLN A 19 -51.40 30.08 -60.87
N GLY A 20 -50.80 29.53 -61.92
CA GLY A 20 -49.69 28.57 -61.86
C GLY A 20 -48.44 29.16 -61.21
N GLN A 21 -48.09 30.42 -61.54
CA GLN A 21 -47.02 31.16 -60.90
C GLN A 21 -47.26 31.40 -59.39
N SER A 22 -48.49 31.78 -59.03
CA SER A 22 -48.89 31.99 -57.65
C SER A 22 -48.81 30.70 -56.81
N GLN A 23 -49.25 29.58 -57.37
CA GLN A 23 -49.17 28.30 -56.75
C GLN A 23 -47.68 27.82 -56.54
N MET A 24 -46.83 28.03 -57.55
CA MET A 24 -45.43 27.73 -57.50
C MET A 24 -44.68 28.55 -56.43
N LEU A 25 -44.98 29.85 -56.35
CA LEU A 25 -44.43 30.74 -55.33
C LEU A 25 -44.91 30.37 -53.93
N ALA A 26 -46.16 29.96 -53.75
CA ALA A 26 -46.71 29.51 -52.50
C ALA A 26 -46.02 28.19 -52.03
N GLN A 27 -45.80 27.28 -52.96
CA GLN A 27 -45.05 26.05 -52.68
C GLN A 27 -43.58 26.33 -52.29
N GLN A 28 -42.93 27.23 -53.05
CA GLN A 28 -41.56 27.65 -52.72
C GLN A 28 -41.46 28.32 -51.33
N ALA A 29 -42.41 29.22 -51.04
CA ALA A 29 -42.48 29.88 -49.73
C ALA A 29 -42.70 28.88 -48.57
N SER A 30 -43.59 27.91 -48.77
CA SER A 30 -43.84 26.86 -47.75
C SER A 30 -42.61 25.97 -47.54
N GLN A 31 -41.92 25.61 -48.62
CA GLN A 31 -40.70 24.82 -48.55
C GLN A 31 -39.55 25.58 -47.87
N ALA A 32 -39.42 26.85 -48.18
CA ALA A 32 -38.45 27.74 -47.53
C ALA A 32 -38.73 27.90 -46.03
N ALA A 33 -40.00 28.03 -45.65
CA ALA A 33 -40.41 28.09 -44.23
C ALA A 33 -40.10 26.80 -43.49
N THR A 34 -40.38 25.63 -44.09
CA THR A 34 -40.05 24.32 -43.51
C THR A 34 -38.54 24.14 -43.35
N ASN A 35 -37.77 24.51 -44.37
CA ASN A 35 -36.29 24.43 -44.28
C ASN A 35 -35.74 25.42 -43.23
N ALA A 36 -36.30 26.60 -43.10
CA ALA A 36 -35.89 27.54 -42.05
C ALA A 36 -36.20 27.04 -40.65
N GLN A 37 -37.36 26.40 -40.44
CA GLN A 37 -37.70 25.75 -39.16
C GLN A 37 -36.75 24.56 -38.83
N ALA A 38 -36.46 23.71 -39.81
CA ALA A 38 -35.52 22.63 -39.63
C ALA A 38 -34.11 23.15 -39.29
N ALA A 39 -33.63 24.16 -39.95
CA ALA A 39 -32.35 24.79 -39.66
C ALA A 39 -32.31 25.45 -38.27
N ALA A 40 -33.39 26.06 -37.80
CA ALA A 40 -33.51 26.60 -36.45
C ALA A 40 -33.46 25.49 -35.40
N GLN A 41 -34.21 24.43 -35.60
CA GLN A 41 -34.16 23.23 -34.69
C GLN A 41 -32.79 22.60 -34.64
N GLN A 42 -32.09 22.48 -35.77
CA GLN A 42 -30.71 21.97 -35.79
C GLN A 42 -29.72 22.87 -35.02
N ARG A 43 -29.88 24.20 -35.15
CA ARG A 43 -29.05 25.16 -34.39
C ARG A 43 -29.29 25.04 -32.88
N ASP A 44 -30.54 24.94 -32.47
CA ASP A 44 -30.91 24.84 -31.05
C ASP A 44 -30.40 23.50 -30.44
N SER A 45 -30.57 22.40 -31.18
CA SER A 45 -30.03 21.10 -30.72
C SER A 45 -28.50 21.08 -30.67
N ALA A 46 -27.82 21.70 -31.63
CA ALA A 46 -26.36 21.81 -31.62
C ALA A 46 -25.86 22.67 -30.44
N LYS A 47 -26.53 23.80 -30.17
CA LYS A 47 -26.24 24.66 -29.03
C LYS A 47 -26.40 23.91 -27.70
N GLN A 48 -27.50 23.18 -27.56
CA GLN A 48 -27.78 22.38 -26.36
C GLN A 48 -26.77 21.23 -26.16
N ALA A 49 -26.35 20.60 -27.27
CA ALA A 49 -25.29 19.56 -27.22
C ALA A 49 -23.94 20.16 -26.81
N GLN A 50 -23.62 21.36 -27.29
CA GLN A 50 -22.41 22.07 -26.90
C GLN A 50 -22.42 22.43 -25.40
N GLU A 51 -23.52 23.05 -24.92
CA GLU A 51 -23.69 23.40 -23.50
C GLU A 51 -23.58 22.18 -22.59
N ASN A 52 -24.19 21.05 -22.96
CA ASN A 52 -24.09 19.81 -22.25
C ASN A 52 -22.64 19.24 -22.23
N SER A 53 -21.95 19.33 -23.38
CA SER A 53 -20.55 18.91 -23.48
C SER A 53 -19.61 19.75 -22.60
N GLU A 54 -19.83 21.09 -22.60
CA GLU A 54 -19.06 21.99 -21.75
C GLU A 54 -19.32 21.74 -20.26
N ALA A 55 -20.57 21.51 -19.86
CA ALA A 55 -20.92 21.16 -18.49
C ALA A 55 -20.30 19.84 -18.05
N GLN A 56 -20.32 18.81 -18.90
CA GLN A 56 -19.66 17.55 -18.64
C GLN A 56 -18.14 17.70 -18.52
N ALA A 57 -17.53 18.49 -19.40
CA ALA A 57 -16.08 18.75 -19.33
C ALA A 57 -15.69 19.50 -18.04
N GLN A 58 -16.51 20.45 -17.59
CA GLN A 58 -16.29 21.14 -16.32
C GLN A 58 -16.40 20.18 -15.12
N LEU A 59 -17.42 19.33 -15.10
CA LEU A 59 -17.59 18.32 -14.05
C LEU A 59 -16.41 17.35 -14.01
N ALA A 60 -15.98 16.86 -15.17
CA ALA A 60 -14.82 15.96 -15.26
C ALA A 60 -13.53 16.62 -14.77
N ARG A 61 -13.31 17.91 -15.08
CA ARG A 61 -12.15 18.67 -14.56
C ARG A 61 -12.21 18.83 -13.04
N GLN A 62 -13.38 19.11 -12.48
CA GLN A 62 -13.55 19.21 -11.02
C GLN A 62 -13.29 17.87 -10.34
N GLN A 63 -13.79 16.77 -10.88
CA GLN A 63 -13.54 15.43 -10.36
C GLN A 63 -12.05 15.08 -10.42
N ALA A 64 -11.40 15.30 -11.56
CA ALA A 64 -9.96 15.06 -11.71
C ALA A 64 -9.12 15.89 -10.73
N ALA A 65 -9.49 17.17 -10.53
CA ALA A 65 -8.80 18.02 -9.55
C ALA A 65 -8.99 17.53 -8.11
N ALA A 66 -10.19 17.06 -7.75
CA ALA A 66 -10.48 16.50 -6.44
C ALA A 66 -9.73 15.17 -6.20
N GLU A 67 -9.66 14.30 -7.20
CA GLU A 67 -8.87 13.06 -7.14
C GLU A 67 -7.37 13.36 -7.01
N GLN A 68 -6.85 14.31 -7.76
CA GLN A 68 -5.45 14.74 -7.65
C GLN A 68 -5.12 15.27 -6.25
N GLN A 69 -6.01 16.07 -5.67
CA GLN A 69 -5.83 16.55 -4.30
C GLN A 69 -5.83 15.42 -3.28
N ARG A 70 -6.75 14.45 -3.40
CA ARG A 70 -6.77 13.26 -2.52
C ARG A 70 -5.50 12.43 -2.66
N ALA A 71 -5.03 12.21 -3.89
CA ALA A 71 -3.78 11.50 -4.14
C ALA A 71 -2.57 12.21 -3.51
N ASN A 72 -2.47 13.54 -3.67
CA ASN A 72 -1.41 14.34 -3.07
C ASN A 72 -1.46 14.28 -1.53
N GLN A 73 -2.65 14.39 -0.94
CA GLN A 73 -2.82 14.26 0.52
C GLN A 73 -2.42 12.89 1.03
N ALA A 74 -2.84 11.82 0.33
CA ALA A 74 -2.46 10.45 0.69
C ALA A 74 -0.93 10.23 0.61
N THR A 75 -0.29 10.77 -0.44
CA THR A 75 1.16 10.71 -0.59
C THR A 75 1.87 11.44 0.56
N HIS A 76 1.43 12.66 0.88
CA HIS A 76 2.02 13.44 1.97
C HIS A 76 1.86 12.73 3.33
N GLN A 77 0.68 12.21 3.63
CA GLN A 77 0.43 11.43 4.84
C GLN A 77 1.31 10.18 4.91
N ALA A 78 1.50 9.49 3.77
CA ALA A 78 2.37 8.33 3.72
C ALA A 78 3.84 8.68 3.97
N GLU A 79 4.31 9.82 3.46
CA GLU A 79 5.67 10.33 3.70
C GLU A 79 5.89 10.74 5.15
N GLU A 80 4.96 11.49 5.73
CA GLU A 80 5.01 11.86 7.16
C GLU A 80 5.06 10.62 8.05
N TYR A 81 4.20 9.64 7.74
CA TYR A 81 4.18 8.39 8.46
C TYR A 81 5.50 7.61 8.35
N ARG A 82 6.11 7.55 7.16
CA ARG A 82 7.43 6.94 6.97
C ARG A 82 8.50 7.64 7.80
N GLN A 83 8.53 8.97 7.79
CA GLN A 83 9.51 9.75 8.56
C GLN A 83 9.36 9.51 10.07
N GLN A 84 8.14 9.48 10.58
CA GLN A 84 7.88 9.18 11.99
C GLN A 84 8.38 7.78 12.38
N ARG A 85 8.10 6.78 11.55
CA ARG A 85 8.57 5.39 11.79
C ARG A 85 10.06 5.25 11.66
N GLU A 86 10.69 5.96 10.75
CA GLU A 86 12.14 6.00 10.60
C GLU A 86 12.81 6.54 11.86
N ALA A 87 12.29 7.65 12.40
CA ALA A 87 12.77 8.25 13.63
C ALA A 87 12.56 7.32 14.84
N GLU A 88 11.39 6.66 14.93
CA GLU A 88 11.09 5.70 15.99
C GLU A 88 12.06 4.50 15.96
N LEU A 89 12.30 3.91 14.79
CA LEU A 89 13.26 2.83 14.62
C LEU A 89 14.71 3.25 14.95
N ALA A 90 15.09 4.47 14.61
CA ALA A 90 16.42 4.99 14.95
C ALA A 90 16.60 5.14 16.46
N GLN A 91 15.62 5.69 17.17
CA GLN A 91 15.63 5.79 18.63
C GLN A 91 15.65 4.40 19.29
N LEU A 92 14.84 3.48 18.80
CA LEU A 92 14.79 2.10 19.27
C LEU A 92 16.15 1.41 19.08
N GLN A 93 16.73 1.52 17.90
CA GLN A 93 18.05 0.98 17.62
C GLN A 93 19.10 1.54 18.58
N GLN A 94 19.10 2.84 18.80
CA GLN A 94 20.01 3.49 19.74
C GLN A 94 19.84 2.94 21.16
N ALA A 95 18.62 2.85 21.66
CA ALA A 95 18.34 2.33 23.00
C ALA A 95 18.76 0.86 23.16
N LEU A 96 18.44 0.01 22.20
CA LEU A 96 18.79 -1.41 22.23
C LEU A 96 20.31 -1.63 22.06
N SER A 97 20.99 -0.81 21.26
CA SER A 97 22.44 -0.89 21.05
C SER A 97 23.27 -0.61 22.31
N GLN A 98 22.68 0.06 23.30
CA GLN A 98 23.29 0.22 24.62
C GLN A 98 23.30 -1.07 25.46
N ILE A 99 22.53 -2.07 25.05
CA ILE A 99 22.39 -3.34 25.78
C ILE A 99 23.10 -4.47 25.04
N ALA A 100 22.84 -4.60 23.71
CA ALA A 100 23.43 -5.64 22.88
C ALA A 100 23.54 -5.17 21.43
N GLU A 101 24.35 -5.86 20.64
CA GLU A 101 24.53 -5.53 19.23
C GLU A 101 23.19 -5.54 18.48
N THR A 102 22.82 -4.37 17.95
CA THR A 102 21.55 -4.19 17.24
C THR A 102 21.80 -3.63 15.85
N ARG A 103 21.40 -4.37 14.83
CA ARG A 103 21.54 -3.99 13.43
C ARG A 103 20.17 -3.70 12.80
N ARG A 104 20.17 -2.83 11.81
CA ARG A 104 19.01 -2.54 11.00
C ARG A 104 18.91 -3.52 9.83
N THR A 105 17.69 -3.90 9.50
CA THR A 105 17.35 -4.74 8.34
C THR A 105 16.27 -4.02 7.51
N ALA A 106 15.97 -4.53 6.31
CA ALA A 106 14.90 -4.00 5.46
C ALA A 106 13.51 -4.05 6.14
N MET A 107 13.30 -4.98 7.08
CA MET A 107 12.01 -5.18 7.76
C MET A 107 11.93 -4.56 9.15
N GLY A 108 13.02 -4.09 9.71
CA GLY A 108 13.08 -3.54 11.07
C GLY A 108 14.45 -3.68 11.73
N LEU A 109 14.49 -4.20 12.94
CA LEU A 109 15.73 -4.36 13.72
C LEU A 109 15.96 -5.81 14.10
N VAL A 110 17.22 -6.21 14.18
CA VAL A 110 17.65 -7.49 14.77
C VAL A 110 18.68 -7.21 15.86
N MET A 111 18.36 -7.62 17.08
CA MET A 111 19.23 -7.56 18.23
C MET A 111 19.85 -8.94 18.48
N THR A 112 21.16 -9.03 18.62
CA THR A 112 21.89 -10.27 18.87
C THR A 112 22.26 -10.37 20.36
N LEU A 113 21.75 -11.39 21.03
CA LEU A 113 22.11 -11.76 22.38
C LEU A 113 23.14 -12.92 22.32
N ASP A 114 24.38 -12.57 22.36
CA ASP A 114 25.48 -13.52 22.38
C ASP A 114 25.73 -14.10 23.82
N SER A 115 26.77 -14.91 23.97
CA SER A 115 27.13 -15.50 25.24
C SER A 115 27.55 -14.50 26.33
N LYS A 116 27.74 -13.20 26.00
CA LYS A 116 28.00 -12.14 26.98
C LYS A 116 26.68 -11.54 27.48
N SER A 117 25.66 -11.49 26.61
CA SER A 117 24.34 -10.90 26.91
C SER A 117 23.38 -11.92 27.51
N VAL A 118 23.34 -13.16 26.99
CA VAL A 118 22.55 -14.29 27.52
C VAL A 118 23.30 -15.60 27.29
N ARG A 119 23.68 -16.28 28.34
CA ARG A 119 24.38 -17.56 28.26
C ARG A 119 23.51 -18.66 28.85
N PHE A 120 23.43 -19.77 28.13
CA PHE A 120 22.84 -21.02 28.59
C PHE A 120 23.95 -21.99 29.00
N ASP A 121 23.71 -22.78 30.04
CA ASP A 121 24.59 -23.91 30.34
C ASP A 121 24.54 -24.97 29.24
N PHE A 122 25.50 -25.85 29.23
CA PHE A 122 25.53 -26.96 28.30
C PHE A 122 24.23 -27.77 28.42
N ASP A 123 23.59 -28.01 27.27
CA ASP A 123 22.30 -28.73 27.17
C ASP A 123 21.13 -28.07 27.95
N LYS A 124 21.24 -26.82 28.35
CA LYS A 124 20.18 -26.09 29.07
C LYS A 124 19.53 -25.00 28.21
N ALA A 125 18.30 -24.72 28.55
CA ALA A 125 17.49 -23.69 27.90
C ALA A 125 16.87 -22.69 28.90
N TYR A 126 17.21 -22.73 30.18
CA TYR A 126 16.72 -21.74 31.13
C TYR A 126 17.62 -20.51 31.17
N VAL A 127 16.99 -19.34 31.34
CA VAL A 127 17.69 -18.06 31.51
C VAL A 127 18.29 -18.01 32.91
N LYS A 128 19.62 -17.89 32.98
CA LYS A 128 20.31 -17.78 34.27
C LYS A 128 19.99 -16.47 34.98
N PRO A 129 20.00 -16.43 36.32
CA PRO A 129 19.69 -15.23 37.08
C PRO A 129 20.50 -13.98 36.69
N GLU A 130 21.80 -14.18 36.39
CA GLU A 130 22.70 -13.08 36.01
C GLU A 130 22.34 -12.32 34.71
N TYR A 131 21.52 -12.94 33.84
CA TYR A 131 21.08 -12.32 32.58
C TYR A 131 19.67 -11.72 32.65
N ARG A 132 18.97 -11.86 33.78
CA ARG A 132 17.61 -11.36 33.94
C ARG A 132 17.54 -9.86 33.84
N ASP A 133 18.54 -9.13 34.38
CA ASP A 133 18.55 -7.65 34.29
C ASP A 133 18.70 -7.17 32.88
N VAL A 134 19.50 -7.84 32.06
CA VAL A 134 19.61 -7.54 30.62
C VAL A 134 18.27 -7.72 29.92
N LEU A 135 17.61 -8.86 30.15
CA LEU A 135 16.30 -9.14 29.53
C LEU A 135 15.18 -8.24 30.06
N ASN A 136 15.21 -7.83 31.34
CA ASN A 136 14.26 -6.87 31.90
C ASN A 136 14.41 -5.49 31.25
N ARG A 137 15.64 -5.02 31.00
CA ARG A 137 15.90 -3.77 30.29
C ARG A 137 15.39 -3.84 28.85
N ILE A 138 15.63 -4.95 28.17
CA ILE A 138 15.10 -5.19 26.82
C ILE A 138 13.56 -5.17 26.85
N ALA A 139 12.94 -5.89 27.78
CA ALA A 139 11.49 -5.92 27.94
C ALA A 139 10.90 -4.52 28.16
N GLY A 140 11.52 -3.70 29.03
CA GLY A 140 11.10 -2.33 29.27
C GLY A 140 11.09 -1.47 28.02
N ILE A 141 12.10 -1.60 27.15
CA ILE A 141 12.14 -0.91 25.86
C ILE A 141 11.05 -1.46 24.91
N LEU A 142 10.94 -2.79 24.80
CA LEU A 142 9.99 -3.43 23.87
C LEU A 142 8.53 -3.19 24.25
N MET A 143 8.20 -2.99 25.53
CA MET A 143 6.86 -2.64 26.00
C MET A 143 6.37 -1.27 25.51
N THR A 144 7.25 -0.38 25.13
CA THR A 144 6.88 0.93 24.60
C THR A 144 6.45 0.87 23.14
N LEU A 145 6.71 -0.24 22.45
CA LEU A 145 6.46 -0.38 21.02
C LEU A 145 4.99 -0.64 20.71
N LYS A 146 4.49 0.04 19.68
CA LYS A 146 3.14 -0.20 19.13
C LYS A 146 3.23 -0.52 17.65
N GLY A 147 2.50 -1.55 17.20
CA GLY A 147 2.45 -1.94 15.81
C GLY A 147 3.72 -2.66 15.32
N TYR A 148 4.41 -3.38 16.22
CA TYR A 148 5.52 -4.27 15.91
C TYR A 148 5.20 -5.70 16.32
N THR A 149 5.81 -6.66 15.64
CA THR A 149 5.90 -8.05 16.04
C THR A 149 7.34 -8.36 16.47
N ILE A 150 7.47 -9.31 17.39
CA ILE A 150 8.74 -9.71 17.97
C ILE A 150 8.97 -11.18 17.64
N SER A 151 10.07 -11.49 16.99
CA SER A 151 10.46 -12.86 16.67
C SER A 151 11.74 -13.22 17.42
N VAL A 152 11.73 -14.31 18.17
CA VAL A 152 12.89 -14.79 18.90
C VAL A 152 13.48 -15.99 18.18
N TYR A 153 14.73 -15.88 17.76
CA TYR A 153 15.44 -16.88 16.98
C TYR A 153 16.58 -17.51 17.81
N GLY A 154 16.61 -18.82 17.88
CA GLY A 154 17.66 -19.55 18.60
C GLY A 154 18.67 -20.18 17.65
N TYR A 155 19.96 -20.13 18.02
CA TYR A 155 21.04 -20.71 17.25
C TYR A 155 21.98 -21.50 18.16
N THR A 156 22.68 -22.51 17.61
CA THR A 156 23.69 -23.30 18.29
C THR A 156 25.03 -23.23 17.57
N ASP A 157 26.07 -23.73 18.18
CA ASP A 157 27.31 -24.06 17.49
C ASP A 157 27.18 -25.35 16.65
N ASP A 158 28.29 -25.80 16.07
CA ASP A 158 28.40 -26.95 15.18
C ASP A 158 28.39 -28.31 15.90
N ILE A 159 28.50 -28.35 17.23
CA ILE A 159 28.59 -29.59 18.02
C ILE A 159 27.21 -30.26 18.11
N GLY A 160 27.17 -31.56 17.82
CA GLY A 160 25.96 -32.39 17.90
C GLY A 160 25.24 -32.56 16.55
N THR A 161 24.16 -33.34 16.58
CA THR A 161 23.35 -33.61 15.37
C THR A 161 22.48 -32.41 14.98
N GLN A 162 22.06 -32.34 13.75
CA GLN A 162 21.15 -31.28 13.27
C GLN A 162 19.81 -31.28 14.02
N ALA A 163 19.22 -32.46 14.21
CA ALA A 163 17.93 -32.61 14.91
C ALA A 163 18.01 -32.16 16.37
N TYR A 164 19.09 -32.55 17.08
CA TYR A 164 19.33 -32.12 18.45
C TYR A 164 19.48 -30.60 18.56
N ASN A 165 20.32 -30.00 17.71
CA ASN A 165 20.56 -28.56 17.71
C ASN A 165 19.31 -27.75 17.35
N LEU A 166 18.49 -28.26 16.44
CA LEU A 166 17.21 -27.64 16.10
C LEU A 166 16.28 -27.57 17.33
N GLN A 167 16.13 -28.67 18.04
CA GLN A 167 15.31 -28.71 19.26
C GLN A 167 15.91 -27.86 20.39
N LEU A 168 17.23 -27.88 20.60
CA LEU A 168 17.88 -27.08 21.62
C LEU A 168 17.73 -25.58 21.36
N SER A 169 17.93 -25.17 20.14
CA SER A 169 17.76 -23.75 19.72
C SER A 169 16.32 -23.29 19.86
N GLN A 170 15.33 -24.14 19.51
CA GLN A 170 13.91 -23.85 19.71
C GLN A 170 13.59 -23.64 21.20
N ARG A 171 14.01 -24.56 22.09
CA ARG A 171 13.81 -24.41 23.54
C ARG A 171 14.46 -23.15 24.11
N ARG A 172 15.63 -22.73 23.60
CA ARG A 172 16.29 -21.47 24.02
C ARG A 172 15.54 -20.22 23.57
N ALA A 173 15.02 -20.22 22.34
CA ALA A 173 14.16 -19.13 21.86
C ALA A 173 12.89 -19.04 22.72
N GLU A 174 12.27 -20.16 23.03
CA GLU A 174 11.07 -20.21 23.88
C GLU A 174 11.35 -19.70 25.30
N ALA A 175 12.46 -20.06 25.89
CA ALA A 175 12.83 -19.59 27.24
C ALA A 175 13.02 -18.06 27.29
N VAL A 176 13.61 -17.45 26.26
CA VAL A 176 13.72 -15.99 26.16
C VAL A 176 12.33 -15.36 25.93
N ARG A 177 11.53 -15.90 25.02
CA ARG A 177 10.14 -15.45 24.83
C ARG A 177 9.34 -15.49 26.13
N ASP A 178 9.39 -16.62 26.83
CA ASP A 178 8.62 -16.81 28.06
C ASP A 178 9.06 -15.84 29.17
N PHE A 179 10.36 -15.55 29.25
CA PHE A 179 10.85 -14.49 30.12
C PHE A 179 10.28 -13.12 29.77
N LEU A 180 10.30 -12.75 28.49
CA LEU A 180 9.76 -11.46 28.00
C LEU A 180 8.24 -11.37 28.21
N VAL A 181 7.51 -12.47 28.06
CA VAL A 181 6.07 -12.54 28.39
C VAL A 181 5.84 -12.35 29.88
N GLN A 182 6.62 -12.99 30.75
CA GLN A 182 6.55 -12.77 32.19
C GLN A 182 6.89 -11.34 32.59
N ALA A 183 7.75 -10.66 31.84
CA ALA A 183 8.09 -9.26 32.02
C ALA A 183 7.00 -8.31 31.49
N GLY A 184 5.91 -8.80 30.88
CA GLY A 184 4.74 -8.02 30.48
C GLY A 184 4.53 -7.82 28.97
N ILE A 185 5.35 -8.42 28.11
CA ILE A 185 5.12 -8.36 26.66
C ILE A 185 4.01 -9.33 26.28
N SER A 186 3.07 -8.88 25.44
CA SER A 186 1.96 -9.73 24.97
C SER A 186 2.48 -10.92 24.14
N PRO A 187 2.06 -12.14 24.46
CA PRO A 187 2.44 -13.32 23.68
C PRO A 187 1.87 -13.29 22.24
N THR A 188 0.80 -12.52 21.99
CA THR A 188 0.16 -12.44 20.67
C THR A 188 1.02 -11.74 19.61
N ILE A 189 1.98 -10.93 20.02
CA ILE A 189 2.92 -10.26 19.11
C ILE A 189 4.26 -10.96 19.03
N MET A 190 4.41 -12.14 19.65
CA MET A 190 5.68 -12.86 19.75
C MET A 190 5.65 -14.21 19.03
N THR A 191 6.72 -14.52 18.34
CA THR A 191 6.96 -15.83 17.72
C THR A 191 8.35 -16.36 18.09
N THR A 192 8.55 -17.67 17.97
CA THR A 192 9.85 -18.32 18.22
C THR A 192 10.22 -19.26 17.08
N LYS A 193 11.51 -19.34 16.76
CA LYS A 193 12.03 -20.31 15.80
C LYS A 193 13.45 -20.72 16.17
N GLY A 194 13.71 -22.03 16.20
CA GLY A 194 15.04 -22.58 16.29
C GLY A 194 15.64 -22.82 14.92
N PHE A 195 16.87 -22.41 14.70
CA PHE A 195 17.64 -22.65 13.48
C PHE A 195 18.73 -23.75 13.67
N GLY A 196 18.97 -24.13 14.90
CA GLY A 196 20.06 -25.07 15.20
C GLY A 196 21.41 -24.51 14.76
N LYS A 197 22.18 -25.32 14.02
CA LYS A 197 23.48 -24.94 13.46
C LYS A 197 23.45 -24.53 11.99
N SER A 198 22.25 -24.32 11.39
CA SER A 198 22.11 -24.11 9.96
C SER A 198 22.55 -22.74 9.48
N ASP A 199 22.65 -21.76 10.38
CA ASP A 199 22.99 -20.37 10.03
C ASP A 199 24.07 -19.85 10.99
N PRO A 200 25.34 -20.23 10.77
CA PRO A 200 26.43 -19.79 11.62
C PRO A 200 26.77 -18.34 11.36
N ARG A 201 26.78 -17.49 12.40
CA ARG A 201 27.22 -16.10 12.32
C ARG A 201 28.69 -15.97 11.96
N VAL A 202 29.51 -16.88 12.50
CA VAL A 202 30.94 -16.96 12.21
C VAL A 202 31.23 -18.36 11.69
N PRO A 203 31.73 -18.51 10.48
CA PRO A 203 32.08 -19.81 9.93
C PRO A 203 33.29 -20.41 10.67
N GLY A 204 33.35 -21.74 10.72
CA GLY A 204 34.44 -22.48 11.33
C GLY A 204 34.08 -23.06 12.69
N ASN A 205 35.03 -23.79 13.26
CA ASN A 205 34.87 -24.63 14.47
C ASN A 205 35.78 -24.22 15.64
N SER A 206 36.37 -23.03 15.61
CA SER A 206 37.12 -22.48 16.74
C SER A 206 36.16 -22.17 17.90
N GLU A 207 36.66 -22.19 19.14
CA GLU A 207 35.83 -21.84 20.31
C GLU A 207 35.27 -20.43 20.21
N GLN A 208 36.03 -19.52 19.60
CA GLN A 208 35.53 -18.14 19.32
C GLN A 208 34.35 -18.15 18.35
N ALA A 209 34.43 -18.93 17.26
CA ALA A 209 33.32 -19.06 16.30
C ALA A 209 32.11 -19.74 16.98
N ARG A 210 32.32 -20.82 17.74
CA ARG A 210 31.25 -21.48 18.50
C ARG A 210 30.57 -20.54 19.50
N ALA A 211 31.33 -19.74 20.23
CA ALA A 211 30.79 -18.78 21.19
C ALA A 211 29.93 -17.73 20.53
N ALA A 212 30.30 -17.24 19.32
CA ALA A 212 29.52 -16.32 18.54
C ALA A 212 28.24 -16.94 17.92
N ASN A 213 28.32 -18.26 17.61
CA ASN A 213 27.20 -18.98 17.01
C ASN A 213 26.17 -19.43 18.08
N ARG A 214 26.55 -19.66 19.33
CA ARG A 214 25.63 -19.87 20.46
C ARG A 214 24.95 -18.57 20.85
N ARG A 215 23.90 -18.17 20.12
CA ARG A 215 23.20 -16.88 20.27
C ARG A 215 21.68 -17.03 20.23
N VAL A 216 21.01 -16.00 20.71
CA VAL A 216 19.60 -15.76 20.47
C VAL A 216 19.48 -14.40 19.77
N GLU A 217 18.68 -14.31 18.75
CA GLU A 217 18.38 -13.04 18.08
C GLU A 217 16.93 -12.66 18.34
N ILE A 218 16.68 -11.36 18.55
CA ILE A 218 15.36 -10.79 18.69
C ILE A 218 15.12 -9.89 17.47
N GLY A 219 14.26 -10.34 16.57
CA GLY A 219 13.77 -9.57 15.43
C GLY A 219 12.59 -8.70 15.86
N ILE A 220 12.62 -7.43 15.50
CA ILE A 220 11.55 -6.45 15.74
C ILE A 220 11.12 -5.94 14.39
N VAL A 221 9.92 -6.32 13.96
CA VAL A 221 9.40 -6.08 12.61
C VAL A 221 8.12 -5.26 12.69
N ASP A 222 7.99 -4.26 11.83
CA ASP A 222 6.72 -3.53 11.68
C ASP A 222 5.62 -4.49 11.22
N SER A 223 4.56 -4.65 12.02
CA SER A 223 3.48 -5.60 11.75
C SER A 223 2.76 -5.37 10.41
N ARG A 224 2.81 -4.15 9.86
CA ARG A 224 2.21 -3.81 8.57
C ARG A 224 3.00 -4.32 7.36
N LEU A 225 4.29 -4.56 7.52
CA LEU A 225 5.11 -5.20 6.49
C LEU A 225 4.81 -6.70 6.37
N LEU A 226 4.08 -7.26 7.35
CA LEU A 226 3.68 -8.67 7.43
C LEU A 226 2.27 -8.94 6.86
N THR A 227 1.64 -7.98 6.16
CA THR A 227 0.24 -8.07 5.69
C THR A 227 -0.05 -9.21 4.71
N ASN A 228 0.94 -9.99 4.30
CA ASN A 228 0.79 -11.15 3.42
C ASN A 228 1.00 -12.51 4.12
N GLY A 229 0.92 -12.57 5.46
CA GLY A 229 0.87 -13.86 6.19
C GLY A 229 2.18 -14.64 6.32
N GLU A 230 3.28 -14.14 5.83
CA GLU A 230 4.60 -14.76 6.01
C GLU A 230 5.44 -13.96 7.01
N LEU A 231 5.67 -14.56 8.16
CA LEU A 231 6.76 -14.21 9.07
C LEU A 231 8.07 -14.57 8.35
N ALA A 232 8.56 -13.70 7.50
CA ALA A 232 9.84 -13.91 6.84
C ALA A 232 10.96 -13.97 7.90
N ALA A 233 11.68 -15.08 7.94
CA ALA A 233 12.94 -15.16 8.64
C ALA A 233 13.92 -14.14 8.02
N PRO A 234 14.76 -13.47 8.80
CA PRO A 234 15.81 -12.61 8.24
C PRO A 234 16.76 -13.45 7.37
N GLU A 235 17.01 -12.99 6.14
CA GLU A 235 18.10 -13.49 5.30
C GLU A 235 19.46 -13.11 5.87
#